data_0be45625b7e26951a53216b70c9fae90
#
_entry.id   0be45625b7e26951a53216b70c9fae90
#
_cell.length_a   1.000
_cell.length_b   1.000
_cell.length_c   1.000
_cell.angle_alpha   90.00
_cell.angle_beta   90.00
_cell.angle_gamma   90.00
#
_symmetry.space_group_name_H-M   'P 1'
#
loop_
_entity.id
_entity.type
_entity.pdbx_description
1 polymer ?
#
loop_
_entity_poly.entity_id
_entity_poly.type
_entity_poly.pdbx_seq_one_letter_code
_entity_poly.pdbx_strand_id
1 'polypeptide(L)'
;MSKGKCLKDYIYDHIIDIPCYQRGYVWGKKHEGTKDSVSFMLDTLMEGYGTDETEDQDRKDIFVQGITVVPSEDGADNKYIVIDGQQRTTFFYLLLKTLGDDKIITIIYNSSRGASATDVSPQLWLNNFSSKTDCTENISEPTQDVYFFKKTVRLIKEHVLYKANHEKLITYIRKHVRFLLIPIPASLAVSTFTMMNGNKAMMADYELIKADLLRRASLGTGGYSNSTAREWDNISLRSRYAHEWDRWLHWWKQDEVQKMFNCTNPMGWLLKTVFDVSKVDEDLFSSYKVYINNKEKETQNGYNPAQAAKLLFAELRACQHKFEDTYANPIKYNQFGITLRFLNSEERIKFIKDYFLNSGNYAVLKDLTLLYNLLLMGYTYNQISNKRFLIEKVNDFKSSLIEGEIYGLNNELAYRYLLVRNVERDCELSRRFDFSVWGNRSLEHVYPKSKVVHEGQDGLMGGHGELIKELDDYFIDDKGLLQLKNPNKVRYIDIKSYITQKSIKIEWDEYVKKNADRYRFLTEFSSINLSEHCIGNLLLLYGNNNSSFGNKMPEEKRQSYFELNRDEIFNSRHLLHTVFSFGRFVKFDQKAICENQKDAIEDVLLRIKNIEPIIKEG
;
A
#
# COMPACT_ATOMS: atom_id res chain seq x y z
N MET A 1 -39.58 25.61 -4.93
CA MET A 1 -38.72 24.40 -5.20
C MET A 1 -39.22 23.78 -6.51
N SER A 2 -38.38 23.64 -7.53
CA SER A 2 -38.79 23.00 -8.79
C SER A 2 -39.13 21.54 -8.49
N LYS A 3 -40.36 21.12 -8.72
CA LYS A 3 -40.72 19.70 -8.67
C LYS A 3 -39.86 18.99 -9.72
N GLY A 4 -39.09 17.97 -9.35
CA GLY A 4 -38.26 17.21 -10.29
C GLY A 4 -39.05 16.73 -11.53
N LYS A 5 -38.35 16.44 -12.64
CA LYS A 5 -39.00 15.92 -13.86
C LYS A 5 -39.55 14.52 -13.62
N CYS A 6 -40.68 14.18 -14.26
CA CYS A 6 -41.24 12.84 -14.23
C CYS A 6 -40.41 11.91 -15.15
N LEU A 7 -40.41 10.61 -14.83
CA LEU A 7 -39.70 9.61 -15.63
C LEU A 7 -40.19 9.59 -17.08
N LYS A 8 -41.51 9.83 -17.32
CA LYS A 8 -42.08 9.87 -18.67
C LYS A 8 -41.39 10.92 -19.55
N ASP A 9 -41.10 12.12 -19.00
CA ASP A 9 -40.52 13.25 -19.76
C ASP A 9 -39.05 13.04 -20.11
N TYR A 10 -38.44 12.01 -19.57
CA TYR A 10 -37.05 11.61 -19.84
C TYR A 10 -36.96 10.44 -20.79
N ILE A 11 -37.67 9.34 -20.51
CA ILE A 11 -37.40 8.05 -21.14
C ILE A 11 -38.18 7.83 -22.45
N TYR A 12 -39.30 8.54 -22.66
CA TYR A 12 -40.11 8.40 -23.87
C TYR A 12 -39.87 9.51 -24.92
N ASP A 13 -39.51 10.69 -24.43
CA ASP A 13 -39.38 11.86 -25.30
C ASP A 13 -37.98 12.00 -25.88
N HIS A 14 -37.03 11.12 -25.49
CA HIS A 14 -35.62 11.23 -25.86
C HIS A 14 -35.03 9.88 -26.24
N ILE A 15 -34.06 9.93 -27.15
CA ILE A 15 -33.13 8.80 -27.39
C ILE A 15 -32.08 8.84 -26.26
N ILE A 16 -31.98 7.79 -25.50
CA ILE A 16 -31.05 7.71 -24.38
C ILE A 16 -29.79 6.98 -24.82
N ASP A 17 -28.65 7.67 -24.86
CA ASP A 17 -27.35 7.10 -25.21
C ASP A 17 -26.50 6.88 -23.95
N ILE A 18 -26.14 5.62 -23.70
CA ILE A 18 -25.24 5.21 -22.66
C ILE A 18 -23.88 4.93 -23.29
N PRO A 19 -22.89 5.84 -23.13
CA PRO A 19 -21.60 5.75 -23.83
C PRO A 19 -20.73 4.59 -23.37
N CYS A 20 -19.79 4.19 -24.23
CA CYS A 20 -18.88 3.07 -23.98
C CYS A 20 -17.89 3.28 -22.83
N TYR A 21 -17.65 4.49 -22.37
CA TYR A 21 -16.80 4.76 -21.20
C TYR A 21 -17.52 4.54 -19.87
N GLN A 22 -18.85 4.39 -19.88
CA GLN A 22 -19.60 4.02 -18.69
C GLN A 22 -19.27 2.57 -18.28
N ARG A 23 -19.24 2.32 -16.96
CA ARG A 23 -19.11 0.95 -16.46
C ARG A 23 -20.30 0.11 -16.88
N GLY A 24 -20.11 -1.20 -17.01
CA GLY A 24 -21.21 -2.13 -17.28
C GLY A 24 -22.32 -2.08 -16.24
N TYR A 25 -23.50 -2.59 -16.62
CA TYR A 25 -24.62 -2.72 -15.70
C TYR A 25 -24.33 -3.79 -14.64
N VAL A 26 -24.56 -3.46 -13.37
CA VAL A 26 -24.23 -4.34 -12.22
C VAL A 26 -25.31 -4.35 -11.12
N TRP A 27 -26.44 -3.69 -11.31
CA TRP A 27 -27.53 -3.77 -10.35
C TRP A 27 -28.03 -5.21 -10.23
N GLY A 28 -28.45 -5.63 -9.01
CA GLY A 28 -28.72 -7.01 -8.68
C GLY A 28 -27.50 -7.76 -8.10
N LYS A 29 -26.30 -7.13 -8.05
CA LYS A 29 -25.17 -7.67 -7.32
C LYS A 29 -25.41 -7.55 -5.82
N LYS A 30 -25.34 -8.69 -5.09
CA LYS A 30 -25.41 -8.68 -3.62
C LYS A 30 -24.04 -8.32 -3.05
N HIS A 31 -24.03 -7.50 -2.01
CA HIS A 31 -22.90 -7.31 -1.10
C HIS A 31 -23.28 -7.94 0.25
N GLU A 32 -22.31 -8.50 0.95
CA GLU A 32 -22.55 -9.12 2.26
C GLU A 32 -23.26 -8.14 3.21
N GLY A 33 -24.35 -8.60 3.81
CA GLY A 33 -25.13 -7.83 4.78
C GLY A 33 -26.07 -6.76 4.23
N THR A 34 -26.18 -6.58 2.88
CA THR A 34 -27.06 -5.55 2.30
C THR A 34 -28.03 -6.13 1.25
N LYS A 35 -29.22 -5.48 1.11
CA LYS A 35 -30.10 -5.73 -0.04
C LYS A 35 -29.42 -5.25 -1.32
N ASP A 36 -29.62 -5.98 -2.42
CA ASP A 36 -29.19 -5.50 -3.74
C ASP A 36 -30.03 -4.28 -4.19
N SER A 37 -29.44 -3.47 -5.07
CA SER A 37 -30.05 -2.21 -5.51
C SER A 37 -31.37 -2.37 -6.25
N VAL A 38 -31.60 -3.52 -6.92
CA VAL A 38 -32.86 -3.81 -7.62
C VAL A 38 -33.98 -4.03 -6.61
N SER A 39 -33.77 -4.94 -5.65
CA SER A 39 -34.73 -5.24 -4.60
C SER A 39 -35.07 -3.99 -3.75
N PHE A 40 -34.03 -3.20 -3.42
CA PHE A 40 -34.24 -1.94 -2.69
C PHE A 40 -35.13 -0.96 -3.47
N MET A 41 -34.88 -0.80 -4.78
CA MET A 41 -35.67 0.10 -5.62
C MET A 41 -37.13 -0.40 -5.79
N LEU A 42 -37.32 -1.71 -5.92
CA LEU A 42 -38.65 -2.31 -6.02
C LEU A 42 -39.44 -2.15 -4.72
N ASP A 43 -38.84 -2.31 -3.55
CA ASP A 43 -39.45 -2.03 -2.25
C ASP A 43 -39.90 -0.55 -2.17
N THR A 44 -39.03 0.36 -2.58
CA THR A 44 -39.31 1.80 -2.58
C THR A 44 -40.49 2.14 -3.50
N LEU A 45 -40.53 1.51 -4.70
CA LEU A 45 -41.66 1.67 -5.63
C LEU A 45 -42.96 1.11 -5.05
N MET A 46 -42.89 -0.02 -4.34
CA MET A 46 -44.04 -0.63 -3.70
C MET A 46 -44.61 0.25 -2.58
N GLU A 47 -43.76 0.84 -1.75
CA GLU A 47 -44.17 1.79 -0.70
C GLU A 47 -44.88 3.02 -1.27
N GLY A 48 -44.43 3.52 -2.42
CA GLY A 48 -45.05 4.69 -3.05
C GLY A 48 -46.31 4.36 -3.84
N TYR A 49 -46.37 3.17 -4.45
CA TYR A 49 -47.52 2.69 -5.22
C TYR A 49 -48.71 2.38 -4.30
N GLY A 50 -48.45 1.77 -3.15
CA GLY A 50 -49.50 1.24 -2.26
C GLY A 50 -50.10 -0.05 -2.81
N THR A 51 -51.41 -0.03 -3.10
CA THR A 51 -52.14 -1.17 -3.67
C THR A 51 -52.83 -0.77 -4.97
N ASP A 52 -53.43 -1.75 -5.67
CA ASP A 52 -54.23 -1.49 -6.88
C ASP A 52 -55.52 -0.66 -6.59
N GLU A 53 -55.94 -0.62 -5.34
CA GLU A 53 -57.11 0.16 -4.90
C GLU A 53 -56.77 1.60 -4.49
N THR A 54 -55.45 1.91 -4.32
CA THR A 54 -54.99 3.25 -3.96
C THR A 54 -55.27 4.23 -5.12
N GLU A 55 -55.98 5.33 -4.82
CA GLU A 55 -56.26 6.37 -5.80
C GLU A 55 -54.98 7.13 -6.22
N ASP A 56 -54.93 7.60 -7.46
CA ASP A 56 -53.71 8.24 -8.03
C ASP A 56 -53.27 9.46 -7.21
N GLN A 57 -54.21 10.21 -6.62
CA GLN A 57 -53.94 11.38 -5.76
C GLN A 57 -53.31 11.04 -4.40
N ASP A 58 -53.47 9.81 -3.91
CA ASP A 58 -52.99 9.33 -2.61
C ASP A 58 -51.61 8.62 -2.77
N ARG A 59 -51.17 8.36 -3.99
CA ARG A 59 -49.89 7.76 -4.27
C ARG A 59 -48.74 8.73 -4.03
N LYS A 60 -47.65 8.22 -3.47
CA LYS A 60 -46.49 9.05 -3.12
C LYS A 60 -45.57 9.24 -4.31
N ASP A 61 -45.12 10.47 -4.52
CA ASP A 61 -44.01 10.74 -5.42
C ASP A 61 -42.70 10.14 -4.87
N ILE A 62 -41.95 9.44 -5.71
CA ILE A 62 -40.65 8.87 -5.37
C ILE A 62 -39.57 9.65 -6.10
N PHE A 63 -38.60 10.15 -5.36
CA PHE A 63 -37.45 10.86 -5.89
C PHE A 63 -36.22 9.94 -6.00
N VAL A 64 -35.77 9.67 -7.24
CA VAL A 64 -34.68 8.72 -7.54
C VAL A 64 -33.36 9.44 -7.86
N GLN A 65 -33.00 10.45 -7.10
CA GLN A 65 -31.77 11.25 -7.26
C GLN A 65 -31.65 11.99 -8.61
N GLY A 66 -30.42 12.43 -8.97
CA GLY A 66 -30.14 13.14 -10.21
C GLY A 66 -29.75 12.21 -11.36
N ILE A 67 -30.06 12.64 -12.58
CA ILE A 67 -29.52 12.08 -13.82
C ILE A 67 -28.83 13.21 -14.56
N THR A 68 -27.54 13.07 -14.86
CA THR A 68 -26.75 14.07 -15.57
C THR A 68 -26.60 13.66 -17.02
N VAL A 69 -26.94 14.57 -17.93
CA VAL A 69 -26.97 14.32 -19.37
C VAL A 69 -26.32 15.46 -20.16
N VAL A 70 -25.81 15.11 -21.33
CA VAL A 70 -25.45 16.08 -22.38
C VAL A 70 -26.55 16.02 -23.45
N PRO A 71 -27.30 17.09 -23.68
CA PRO A 71 -28.22 17.17 -24.81
C PRO A 71 -27.43 17.17 -26.12
N SER A 72 -27.96 16.56 -27.18
CA SER A 72 -27.37 16.66 -28.54
C SER A 72 -27.43 18.10 -29.04
N GLU A 73 -26.34 18.61 -29.59
CA GLU A 73 -26.24 19.97 -30.10
C GLU A 73 -26.94 20.15 -31.46
N ASP A 74 -27.19 19.06 -32.21
CA ASP A 74 -27.64 19.11 -33.59
C ASP A 74 -29.16 19.34 -33.76
N GLY A 75 -29.91 19.60 -32.72
CA GLY A 75 -31.32 19.98 -32.74
C GLY A 75 -32.30 19.06 -33.51
N ALA A 76 -31.78 18.11 -34.28
CA ALA A 76 -32.54 17.18 -35.10
C ALA A 76 -32.93 15.90 -34.38
N ASP A 77 -32.09 15.45 -33.45
CA ASP A 77 -32.34 14.24 -32.64
C ASP A 77 -32.53 14.62 -31.17
N ASN A 78 -33.71 14.36 -30.64
CA ASN A 78 -34.02 14.57 -29.22
C ASN A 78 -33.25 13.55 -28.36
N LYS A 79 -31.90 13.68 -28.32
CA LYS A 79 -30.99 12.70 -27.75
C LYS A 79 -30.31 13.22 -26.50
N TYR A 80 -30.22 12.36 -25.46
CA TYR A 80 -29.46 12.57 -24.25
C TYR A 80 -28.32 11.58 -24.11
N ILE A 81 -27.09 12.07 -24.02
CA ILE A 81 -25.91 11.28 -23.67
C ILE A 81 -25.83 11.25 -22.14
N VAL A 82 -25.93 10.07 -21.54
CA VAL A 82 -25.94 9.91 -20.08
C VAL A 82 -24.53 10.00 -19.52
N ILE A 83 -24.28 10.94 -18.62
CA ILE A 83 -23.01 11.12 -17.92
C ILE A 83 -23.04 10.45 -16.53
N ASP A 84 -24.16 10.58 -15.80
CA ASP A 84 -24.42 9.82 -14.58
C ASP A 84 -25.89 9.40 -14.52
N GLY A 85 -26.16 8.27 -13.85
CA GLY A 85 -27.49 7.71 -13.74
C GLY A 85 -27.77 6.51 -14.64
N GLN A 86 -26.79 5.98 -15.36
CA GLN A 86 -26.97 4.85 -16.29
C GLN A 86 -27.61 3.62 -15.64
N GLN A 87 -27.21 3.24 -14.44
CA GLN A 87 -27.76 2.06 -13.74
C GLN A 87 -29.27 2.23 -13.49
N ARG A 88 -29.69 3.41 -13.05
CA ARG A 88 -31.10 3.76 -12.84
C ARG A 88 -31.89 3.79 -14.14
N THR A 89 -31.33 4.42 -15.17
CA THR A 89 -31.94 4.48 -16.50
C THR A 89 -32.18 3.08 -17.07
N THR A 90 -31.16 2.23 -17.03
CA THR A 90 -31.24 0.84 -17.50
C THR A 90 -32.25 0.02 -16.68
N PHE A 91 -32.27 0.21 -15.35
CA PHE A 91 -33.24 -0.45 -14.49
C PHE A 91 -34.69 -0.09 -14.87
N PHE A 92 -35.01 1.20 -15.03
CA PHE A 92 -36.36 1.62 -15.41
C PHE A 92 -36.74 1.17 -16.82
N TYR A 93 -35.80 1.14 -17.75
CA TYR A 93 -36.02 0.51 -19.06
C TYR A 93 -36.42 -0.95 -18.94
N LEU A 94 -35.62 -1.74 -18.20
CA LEU A 94 -35.91 -3.16 -17.97
C LEU A 94 -37.23 -3.38 -17.23
N LEU A 95 -37.53 -2.57 -16.23
CA LEU A 95 -38.78 -2.66 -15.45
C LEU A 95 -40.01 -2.40 -16.34
N LEU A 96 -40.03 -1.29 -17.08
CA LEU A 96 -41.17 -0.94 -17.95
C LEU A 96 -41.39 -2.00 -19.03
N LYS A 97 -40.31 -2.47 -19.67
CA LYS A 97 -40.40 -3.55 -20.66
C LYS A 97 -40.85 -4.89 -20.05
N THR A 98 -40.44 -5.21 -18.82
CA THR A 98 -40.89 -6.43 -18.11
C THR A 98 -42.37 -6.36 -17.76
N LEU A 99 -42.88 -5.18 -17.41
CA LEU A 99 -44.31 -4.96 -17.13
C LEU A 99 -45.17 -4.95 -18.41
N GLY A 100 -44.56 -4.95 -19.59
CA GLY A 100 -45.29 -4.95 -20.87
C GLY A 100 -45.68 -3.56 -21.37
N ASP A 101 -44.88 -2.56 -21.05
CA ASP A 101 -45.07 -1.20 -21.56
C ASP A 101 -44.88 -1.16 -23.09
N ASP A 102 -45.91 -0.81 -23.83
CA ASP A 102 -45.97 -0.78 -25.30
C ASP A 102 -45.43 0.51 -25.90
N LYS A 103 -45.19 1.54 -25.11
CA LYS A 103 -44.56 2.75 -25.64
C LYS A 103 -43.12 2.49 -26.07
N ILE A 104 -42.74 3.11 -27.13
CA ILE A 104 -41.39 3.01 -27.68
C ILE A 104 -40.42 3.75 -26.74
N ILE A 105 -39.46 3.00 -26.20
CA ILE A 105 -38.32 3.53 -25.44
C ILE A 105 -37.06 3.21 -26.25
N THR A 106 -36.34 4.24 -26.66
CA THR A 106 -35.12 4.07 -27.45
C THR A 106 -33.90 4.25 -26.55
N ILE A 107 -33.13 3.18 -26.35
CA ILE A 107 -31.88 3.20 -25.63
C ILE A 107 -30.74 2.71 -26.53
N ILE A 108 -29.65 3.48 -26.61
CA ILE A 108 -28.41 3.12 -27.27
C ILE A 108 -27.45 2.74 -26.17
N TYR A 109 -27.05 1.49 -26.12
CA TYR A 109 -26.18 0.96 -25.08
C TYR A 109 -24.82 0.59 -25.67
N ASN A 110 -23.91 1.54 -25.67
CA ASN A 110 -22.57 1.40 -26.25
C ASN A 110 -21.58 0.80 -25.24
N SER A 111 -21.75 -0.46 -24.87
CA SER A 111 -20.73 -1.16 -24.09
C SER A 111 -19.58 -1.60 -25.00
N SER A 112 -18.37 -1.13 -24.71
CA SER A 112 -17.14 -1.55 -25.41
C SER A 112 -16.63 -2.92 -24.99
N ARG A 113 -17.35 -3.60 -24.07
CA ARG A 113 -16.91 -4.88 -23.49
C ARG A 113 -17.44 -6.04 -24.32
N GLY A 114 -16.55 -6.64 -25.11
CA GLY A 114 -16.77 -7.97 -25.71
C GLY A 114 -17.60 -8.00 -26.99
N ALA A 115 -17.54 -6.96 -27.81
CA ALA A 115 -18.07 -7.02 -29.16
C ALA A 115 -17.18 -7.91 -30.05
N SER A 116 -17.25 -9.22 -29.88
CA SER A 116 -17.01 -10.15 -30.97
C SER A 116 -18.25 -10.14 -31.85
N ALA A 117 -18.08 -10.09 -33.15
CA ALA A 117 -19.16 -9.93 -34.13
C ALA A 117 -20.16 -11.12 -34.18
N THR A 118 -20.01 -12.12 -33.33
CA THR A 118 -20.77 -13.36 -33.38
C THR A 118 -21.73 -13.58 -32.23
N ASP A 119 -21.65 -12.84 -31.09
CA ASP A 119 -22.47 -13.17 -29.93
C ASP A 119 -23.03 -11.95 -29.21
N VAL A 120 -24.30 -11.95 -29.02
CA VAL A 120 -25.21 -11.16 -28.19
C VAL A 120 -24.56 -9.98 -27.50
N SER A 121 -24.37 -8.88 -28.26
CA SER A 121 -23.97 -7.62 -27.64
C SER A 121 -25.07 -7.17 -26.65
N PRO A 122 -24.75 -6.45 -25.58
CA PRO A 122 -25.77 -5.89 -24.68
C PRO A 122 -26.86 -5.12 -25.41
N GLN A 123 -26.52 -4.37 -26.46
CA GLN A 123 -27.48 -3.66 -27.30
C GLN A 123 -28.43 -4.61 -28.04
N LEU A 124 -27.91 -5.68 -28.64
CA LEU A 124 -28.74 -6.66 -29.37
C LEU A 124 -29.71 -7.36 -28.42
N TRP A 125 -29.24 -7.68 -27.19
CA TRP A 125 -30.11 -8.28 -26.17
C TRP A 125 -31.24 -7.30 -25.78
N LEU A 126 -30.94 -6.02 -25.52
CA LEU A 126 -31.95 -5.01 -25.17
C LEU A 126 -32.96 -4.78 -26.32
N ASN A 127 -32.51 -4.80 -27.57
CA ASN A 127 -33.40 -4.65 -28.74
C ASN A 127 -34.39 -5.81 -28.86
N ASN A 128 -33.96 -7.04 -28.55
CA ASN A 128 -34.77 -8.25 -28.64
C ASN A 128 -35.55 -8.54 -27.35
N PHE A 129 -35.31 -7.77 -26.28
CA PHE A 129 -35.93 -7.99 -24.98
C PHE A 129 -37.41 -7.62 -24.97
N SER A 130 -38.26 -8.51 -24.47
CA SER A 130 -39.67 -8.33 -24.24
C SER A 130 -40.11 -8.96 -22.91
N SER A 131 -41.33 -8.65 -22.45
CA SER A 131 -41.92 -9.26 -21.24
C SER A 131 -41.97 -10.80 -21.31
N LYS A 132 -41.97 -11.38 -22.51
CA LYS A 132 -42.02 -12.82 -22.77
C LYS A 132 -40.64 -13.47 -22.81
N THR A 133 -39.54 -12.67 -22.77
CA THR A 133 -38.17 -13.19 -22.85
C THR A 133 -37.90 -14.10 -21.64
N ASP A 134 -37.40 -15.29 -21.93
CA ASP A 134 -36.93 -16.19 -20.87
C ASP A 134 -35.60 -15.71 -20.31
N CYS A 135 -35.57 -15.52 -18.98
CA CYS A 135 -34.42 -15.04 -18.24
C CYS A 135 -33.91 -16.10 -17.24
N THR A 136 -34.09 -17.39 -17.55
CA THR A 136 -33.48 -18.46 -16.77
C THR A 136 -31.96 -18.34 -16.77
N GLU A 137 -31.33 -18.65 -15.64
CA GLU A 137 -29.86 -18.56 -15.50
C GLU A 137 -29.15 -19.54 -16.41
N ASN A 138 -28.48 -19.03 -17.42
CA ASN A 138 -27.40 -19.74 -18.08
C ASN A 138 -26.07 -19.26 -17.51
N ILE A 139 -25.28 -20.17 -16.94
CA ILE A 139 -23.97 -19.90 -16.32
C ILE A 139 -22.94 -19.39 -17.36
N SER A 140 -23.24 -19.49 -18.63
CA SER A 140 -22.36 -19.15 -19.76
C SER A 140 -22.72 -17.84 -20.50
N GLU A 141 -23.23 -16.82 -19.81
CA GLU A 141 -23.53 -15.54 -20.48
C GLU A 141 -22.24 -14.88 -20.97
N PRO A 142 -22.17 -14.45 -22.23
CA PRO A 142 -20.95 -13.96 -22.84
C PRO A 142 -20.54 -12.58 -22.32
N THR A 143 -21.46 -11.82 -21.71
CA THR A 143 -21.17 -10.48 -21.18
C THR A 143 -21.76 -10.28 -19.80
N GLN A 144 -21.01 -9.55 -18.96
CA GLN A 144 -21.46 -9.15 -17.63
C GLN A 144 -22.79 -8.39 -17.66
N ASP A 145 -22.97 -7.51 -18.63
CA ASP A 145 -24.17 -6.68 -18.74
C ASP A 145 -25.42 -7.55 -18.96
N VAL A 146 -25.39 -8.50 -19.90
CA VAL A 146 -26.50 -9.41 -20.19
C VAL A 146 -26.83 -10.28 -18.99
N TYR A 147 -25.82 -10.77 -18.27
CA TYR A 147 -26.02 -11.51 -17.03
C TYR A 147 -26.84 -10.70 -16.02
N PHE A 148 -26.45 -9.43 -15.75
CA PHE A 148 -27.17 -8.59 -14.80
C PHE A 148 -28.51 -8.07 -15.34
N PHE A 149 -28.68 -7.91 -16.66
CA PHE A 149 -29.99 -7.62 -17.25
C PHE A 149 -30.97 -8.76 -16.96
N LYS A 150 -30.62 -10.01 -17.25
CA LYS A 150 -31.44 -11.19 -16.96
C LYS A 150 -31.71 -11.33 -15.48
N LYS A 151 -30.70 -11.13 -14.64
CA LYS A 151 -30.86 -11.17 -13.19
C LYS A 151 -31.83 -10.11 -12.67
N THR A 152 -31.73 -8.89 -13.19
CA THR A 152 -32.67 -7.79 -12.85
C THR A 152 -34.09 -8.14 -13.24
N VAL A 153 -34.31 -8.65 -14.46
CA VAL A 153 -35.63 -9.07 -14.92
C VAL A 153 -36.21 -10.19 -14.04
N ARG A 154 -35.39 -11.16 -13.64
CA ARG A 154 -35.80 -12.22 -12.72
C ARG A 154 -36.22 -11.65 -11.36
N LEU A 155 -35.38 -10.77 -10.75
CA LEU A 155 -35.71 -10.12 -9.48
C LEU A 155 -37.01 -9.30 -9.57
N ILE A 156 -37.27 -8.63 -10.69
CA ILE A 156 -38.53 -7.92 -10.93
C ILE A 156 -39.71 -8.89 -10.93
N LYS A 157 -39.63 -10.01 -11.69
CA LYS A 157 -40.69 -11.02 -11.79
C LYS A 157 -40.94 -11.78 -10.47
N GLU A 158 -39.92 -11.95 -9.64
CA GLU A 158 -40.01 -12.59 -8.32
C GLU A 158 -40.58 -11.66 -7.24
N HIS A 159 -40.47 -10.35 -7.42
CA HIS A 159 -40.90 -9.37 -6.43
C HIS A 159 -42.41 -9.27 -6.34
N VAL A 160 -42.92 -9.01 -5.11
CA VAL A 160 -44.39 -8.89 -4.85
C VAL A 160 -45.05 -7.81 -5.72
N LEU A 161 -44.35 -6.69 -5.99
CA LEU A 161 -44.80 -5.61 -6.85
C LEU A 161 -45.20 -6.07 -8.27
N TYR A 162 -44.60 -7.13 -8.79
CA TYR A 162 -44.94 -7.68 -10.10
C TYR A 162 -46.34 -8.29 -10.18
N LYS A 163 -46.96 -8.58 -9.01
CA LYS A 163 -48.34 -9.09 -8.94
C LYS A 163 -49.41 -7.98 -9.02
N ALA A 164 -48.98 -6.73 -8.96
CA ALA A 164 -49.89 -5.58 -9.09
C ALA A 164 -50.47 -5.46 -10.51
N ASN A 165 -51.52 -4.66 -10.68
CA ASN A 165 -52.04 -4.35 -12.01
C ASN A 165 -50.98 -3.57 -12.81
N HIS A 166 -50.47 -4.18 -13.87
CA HIS A 166 -49.34 -3.63 -14.64
C HIS A 166 -49.68 -2.27 -15.28
N GLU A 167 -50.90 -2.05 -15.77
CA GLU A 167 -51.30 -0.76 -16.40
C GLU A 167 -51.30 0.36 -15.37
N LYS A 168 -51.86 0.09 -14.16
CA LYS A 168 -51.87 1.06 -13.05
C LYS A 168 -50.44 1.32 -12.56
N LEU A 169 -49.62 0.26 -12.45
CA LEU A 169 -48.23 0.38 -12.02
C LEU A 169 -47.36 1.15 -13.03
N ILE A 170 -47.50 0.89 -14.33
CA ILE A 170 -46.81 1.63 -15.38
C ILE A 170 -47.22 3.11 -15.31
N THR A 171 -48.51 3.38 -15.16
CA THR A 171 -49.04 4.76 -15.03
C THR A 171 -48.42 5.47 -13.83
N TYR A 172 -48.36 4.78 -12.68
CA TYR A 172 -47.71 5.28 -11.49
C TYR A 172 -46.24 5.59 -11.72
N ILE A 173 -45.47 4.65 -12.24
CA ILE A 173 -44.03 4.82 -12.52
C ILE A 173 -43.81 6.03 -13.45
N ARG A 174 -44.62 6.19 -14.47
CA ARG A 174 -44.52 7.30 -15.43
C ARG A 174 -44.76 8.67 -14.78
N LYS A 175 -45.71 8.78 -13.83
CA LYS A 175 -46.16 10.06 -13.26
C LYS A 175 -45.44 10.41 -11.94
N HIS A 176 -45.24 9.42 -11.06
CA HIS A 176 -44.83 9.62 -9.67
C HIS A 176 -43.34 9.35 -9.44
N VAL A 177 -42.63 8.66 -10.36
CA VAL A 177 -41.15 8.57 -10.28
C VAL A 177 -40.57 9.86 -10.81
N ARG A 178 -39.84 10.56 -9.95
CA ARG A 178 -39.25 11.87 -10.21
C ARG A 178 -37.76 11.84 -10.01
N PHE A 179 -37.02 12.65 -10.78
CA PHE A 179 -35.59 12.83 -10.64
C PHE A 179 -35.19 14.26 -11.03
N LEU A 180 -34.01 14.66 -10.63
CA LEU A 180 -33.39 15.91 -11.04
C LEU A 180 -32.62 15.68 -12.35
N LEU A 181 -33.12 16.22 -13.45
CA LEU A 181 -32.40 16.22 -14.72
C LEU A 181 -31.40 17.37 -14.71
N ILE A 182 -30.12 17.05 -14.90
CA ILE A 182 -29.00 17.99 -14.90
C ILE A 182 -28.38 18.01 -16.30
N PRO A 183 -28.83 18.91 -17.19
CA PRO A 183 -28.18 19.07 -18.49
C PRO A 183 -26.85 19.82 -18.32
N ILE A 184 -25.81 19.33 -18.95
CA ILE A 184 -24.48 19.96 -18.97
C ILE A 184 -24.00 20.13 -20.42
N PRO A 185 -23.16 21.14 -20.71
CA PRO A 185 -22.51 21.28 -22.00
C PRO A 185 -21.59 20.12 -22.34
N ALA A 186 -21.45 19.76 -23.60
CA ALA A 186 -20.57 18.67 -24.06
C ALA A 186 -19.11 18.89 -23.64
N SER A 187 -18.64 20.13 -23.58
CA SER A 187 -17.30 20.52 -23.14
C SER A 187 -17.00 20.15 -21.68
N LEU A 188 -18.02 20.06 -20.84
CA LEU A 188 -17.88 19.70 -19.41
C LEU A 188 -18.17 18.21 -19.12
N ALA A 189 -18.54 17.43 -20.12
CA ALA A 189 -18.95 16.04 -19.94
C ALA A 189 -17.89 15.19 -19.24
N VAL A 190 -16.66 15.24 -19.71
CA VAL A 190 -15.55 14.44 -19.16
C VAL A 190 -15.18 14.88 -17.75
N SER A 191 -15.04 16.17 -17.50
CA SER A 191 -14.72 16.71 -16.18
C SER A 191 -15.82 16.42 -15.16
N THR A 192 -17.08 16.58 -15.55
CA THR A 192 -18.24 16.26 -14.71
C THR A 192 -18.31 14.76 -14.41
N PHE A 193 -18.11 13.91 -15.43
CA PHE A 193 -18.05 12.46 -15.24
C PHE A 193 -16.98 12.07 -14.22
N THR A 194 -15.77 12.62 -14.38
CA THR A 194 -14.65 12.39 -13.46
C THR A 194 -14.97 12.88 -12.04
N MET A 195 -15.54 14.07 -11.91
CA MET A 195 -15.87 14.66 -10.62
C MET A 195 -16.99 13.90 -9.90
N MET A 196 -18.05 13.51 -10.60
CA MET A 196 -19.19 12.77 -10.01
C MET A 196 -18.85 11.33 -9.64
N ASN A 197 -17.89 10.72 -10.34
CA ASN A 197 -17.38 9.38 -10.03
C ASN A 197 -16.13 9.41 -9.13
N GLY A 198 -15.66 10.59 -8.74
CA GLY A 198 -14.41 10.78 -7.98
C GLY A 198 -14.33 10.06 -6.63
N ASN A 199 -15.47 9.69 -6.03
CA ASN A 199 -15.52 8.85 -4.84
C ASN A 199 -15.90 7.39 -5.12
N LYS A 200 -16.12 7.03 -6.38
CA LYS A 200 -16.47 5.66 -6.79
C LYS A 200 -15.44 5.14 -7.79
N ALA A 201 -14.33 4.63 -7.25
CA ALA A 201 -13.28 3.95 -8.01
C ALA A 201 -12.89 4.72 -9.30
N MET A 202 -12.17 5.84 -9.12
CA MET A 202 -11.36 6.37 -10.21
C MET A 202 -10.50 5.22 -10.73
N MET A 203 -10.43 5.03 -12.03
CA MET A 203 -9.48 4.10 -12.60
C MET A 203 -8.08 4.54 -12.16
N ALA A 204 -7.35 3.66 -11.53
CA ALA A 204 -5.98 3.94 -11.16
C ALA A 204 -5.14 4.16 -12.42
N ASP A 205 -4.08 4.94 -12.32
CA ASP A 205 -3.19 5.24 -13.46
C ASP A 205 -2.75 3.98 -14.21
N TYR A 206 -2.44 2.91 -13.48
CA TYR A 206 -2.04 1.64 -14.11
C TYR A 206 -3.18 0.98 -14.90
N GLU A 207 -4.45 1.24 -14.60
CA GLU A 207 -5.60 0.74 -15.37
C GLU A 207 -5.80 1.57 -16.64
N LEU A 208 -5.63 2.89 -16.55
CA LEU A 208 -5.68 3.79 -17.72
C LEU A 208 -4.55 3.48 -18.71
N ILE A 209 -3.34 3.29 -18.19
CA ILE A 209 -2.16 2.90 -18.98
C ILE A 209 -2.39 1.55 -19.66
N LYS A 210 -2.89 0.54 -18.92
CA LYS A 210 -3.26 -0.77 -19.48
C LYS A 210 -4.22 -0.62 -20.66
N ALA A 211 -5.31 0.12 -20.45
CA ALA A 211 -6.35 0.28 -21.45
C ALA A 211 -5.81 0.93 -22.75
N ASP A 212 -5.03 2.01 -22.61
CA ASP A 212 -4.44 2.70 -23.77
C ASP A 212 -3.39 1.83 -24.49
N LEU A 213 -2.53 1.13 -23.75
CA LEU A 213 -1.53 0.22 -24.34
C LEU A 213 -2.17 -0.92 -25.12
N LEU A 214 -3.19 -1.57 -24.55
CA LEU A 214 -3.92 -2.65 -25.23
C LEU A 214 -4.63 -2.15 -26.48
N ARG A 215 -5.21 -0.95 -26.42
CA ARG A 215 -5.81 -0.29 -27.59
C ARG A 215 -4.76 -0.04 -28.67
N ARG A 216 -3.62 0.57 -28.33
CA ARG A 216 -2.53 0.87 -29.28
C ARG A 216 -1.95 -0.40 -29.89
N ALA A 217 -1.69 -1.43 -29.08
CA ALA A 217 -1.16 -2.70 -29.57
C ALA A 217 -2.05 -3.37 -30.62
N SER A 218 -3.37 -3.12 -30.59
CA SER A 218 -4.34 -3.63 -31.55
C SER A 218 -4.54 -2.77 -32.80
N LEU A 219 -3.90 -1.60 -32.90
CA LEU A 219 -3.96 -0.73 -34.07
C LEU A 219 -2.98 -1.17 -35.18
N GLY A 220 -2.46 -2.40 -35.14
CA GLY A 220 -1.51 -2.92 -36.12
C GLY A 220 -1.96 -2.68 -37.56
N THR A 221 -1.12 -2.00 -38.32
CA THR A 221 -1.36 -1.67 -39.73
C THR A 221 -0.76 -2.74 -40.63
N GLY A 222 -1.58 -3.25 -41.54
CA GLY A 222 -1.11 -3.77 -42.80
C GLY A 222 -0.55 -5.18 -42.84
N GLY A 223 -0.74 -5.82 -43.95
CA GLY A 223 -0.17 -7.10 -44.32
C GLY A 223 -1.16 -8.25 -44.45
N TYR A 224 -2.36 -8.11 -43.90
CA TYR A 224 -3.38 -9.15 -44.06
C TYR A 224 -4.34 -8.82 -45.20
N SER A 225 -4.42 -9.69 -46.18
CA SER A 225 -5.45 -9.67 -47.20
C SER A 225 -6.84 -10.04 -46.68
N ASN A 226 -6.94 -10.58 -45.46
CA ASN A 226 -8.16 -11.03 -44.84
C ASN A 226 -8.43 -10.29 -43.52
N SER A 227 -9.55 -9.60 -43.42
CA SER A 227 -9.98 -8.85 -42.23
C SER A 227 -10.13 -9.74 -40.95
N THR A 228 -10.61 -10.95 -41.14
CA THR A 228 -10.85 -11.91 -40.04
C THR A 228 -9.56 -12.41 -39.40
N ALA A 229 -8.53 -12.70 -40.19
CA ALA A 229 -7.23 -13.11 -39.67
C ALA A 229 -6.56 -11.99 -38.85
N ARG A 230 -6.68 -10.75 -39.33
CA ARG A 230 -6.17 -9.56 -38.62
C ARG A 230 -6.89 -9.34 -37.30
N GLU A 231 -8.19 -9.54 -37.26
CA GLU A 231 -8.98 -9.40 -36.04
C GLU A 231 -8.61 -10.46 -35.00
N TRP A 232 -8.43 -11.70 -35.43
CA TRP A 232 -7.96 -12.81 -34.59
C TRP A 232 -6.59 -12.53 -33.96
N ASP A 233 -5.63 -12.06 -34.76
CA ASP A 233 -4.29 -11.72 -34.25
C ASP A 233 -4.34 -10.57 -33.25
N ASN A 234 -5.18 -9.58 -33.47
CA ASN A 234 -5.37 -8.46 -32.56
C ASN A 234 -6.00 -8.93 -31.23
N ILE A 235 -7.02 -9.78 -31.27
CA ILE A 235 -7.67 -10.33 -30.08
C ILE A 235 -6.67 -11.19 -29.30
N SER A 236 -5.94 -12.07 -29.95
CA SER A 236 -4.92 -12.92 -29.33
C SER A 236 -3.81 -12.10 -28.67
N LEU A 237 -3.33 -11.06 -29.34
CA LEU A 237 -2.30 -10.16 -28.81
C LEU A 237 -2.79 -9.38 -27.58
N ARG A 238 -4.00 -8.84 -27.65
CA ARG A 238 -4.64 -8.13 -26.53
C ARG A 238 -4.82 -9.04 -25.32
N SER A 239 -5.33 -10.26 -25.54
CA SER A 239 -5.52 -11.25 -24.47
C SER A 239 -4.20 -11.60 -23.80
N ARG A 240 -3.15 -11.86 -24.58
CA ARG A 240 -1.82 -12.19 -24.05
C ARG A 240 -1.23 -11.04 -23.22
N TYR A 241 -1.27 -9.80 -23.72
CA TYR A 241 -0.75 -8.65 -22.99
C TYR A 241 -1.61 -8.29 -21.77
N ALA A 242 -2.93 -8.44 -21.85
CA ALA A 242 -3.80 -8.25 -20.70
C ALA A 242 -3.48 -9.25 -19.58
N HIS A 243 -3.29 -10.53 -19.93
CA HIS A 243 -2.95 -11.60 -18.99
C HIS A 243 -1.59 -11.36 -18.33
N GLU A 244 -0.60 -10.93 -19.12
CA GLU A 244 0.73 -10.59 -18.62
C GLU A 244 0.70 -9.41 -17.64
N TRP A 245 -0.05 -8.35 -17.98
CA TRP A 245 -0.25 -7.21 -17.10
C TRP A 245 -0.94 -7.58 -15.78
N ASP A 246 -1.98 -8.42 -15.85
CA ASP A 246 -2.70 -8.88 -14.67
C ASP A 246 -1.83 -9.75 -13.76
N ARG A 247 -0.93 -10.55 -14.33
CA ARG A 247 0.08 -11.29 -13.58
C ARG A 247 1.03 -10.34 -12.84
N TRP A 248 1.55 -9.30 -13.50
CA TRP A 248 2.39 -8.28 -12.85
C TRP A 248 1.64 -7.56 -11.74
N LEU A 249 0.41 -7.12 -12.02
CA LEU A 249 -0.43 -6.45 -11.03
C LEU A 249 -0.70 -7.33 -9.81
N HIS A 250 -0.96 -8.61 -10.02
CA HIS A 250 -1.14 -9.58 -8.94
C HIS A 250 0.13 -9.70 -8.09
N TRP A 251 1.31 -9.79 -8.71
CA TRP A 251 2.59 -9.83 -8.01
C TRP A 251 2.82 -8.57 -7.17
N TRP A 252 2.61 -7.38 -7.73
CA TRP A 252 2.75 -6.11 -7.03
C TRP A 252 1.72 -5.89 -5.91
N LYS A 253 0.59 -6.59 -5.93
CA LYS A 253 -0.43 -6.56 -4.86
C LYS A 253 -0.13 -7.47 -3.68
N GLN A 254 0.87 -8.32 -3.77
CA GLN A 254 1.26 -9.17 -2.64
C GLN A 254 1.83 -8.30 -1.51
N ASP A 255 1.35 -8.50 -0.29
CA ASP A 255 1.74 -7.72 0.90
C ASP A 255 3.26 -7.73 1.13
N GLU A 256 3.91 -8.88 0.92
CA GLU A 256 5.35 -9.01 1.09
C GLU A 256 6.14 -8.18 0.06
N VAL A 257 5.67 -8.13 -1.19
CA VAL A 257 6.27 -7.30 -2.25
C VAL A 257 6.11 -5.82 -1.92
N GLN A 258 4.91 -5.41 -1.50
CA GLN A 258 4.64 -4.03 -1.11
C GLN A 258 5.49 -3.61 0.10
N LYS A 259 5.62 -4.48 1.09
CA LYS A 259 6.48 -4.25 2.26
C LYS A 259 7.94 -4.11 1.87
N MET A 260 8.47 -4.98 1.02
CA MET A 260 9.86 -4.91 0.57
C MET A 260 10.15 -3.59 -0.14
N PHE A 261 9.39 -3.30 -1.19
CA PHE A 261 9.63 -2.11 -2.04
C PHE A 261 9.11 -0.81 -1.42
N ASN A 262 8.49 -0.87 -0.23
CA ASN A 262 7.86 0.28 0.42
C ASN A 262 6.91 1.03 -0.52
N CYS A 263 6.02 0.27 -1.17
CA CYS A 263 5.15 0.74 -2.24
C CYS A 263 3.68 0.64 -1.83
N THR A 264 2.96 1.75 -1.90
CA THR A 264 1.50 1.81 -1.64
C THR A 264 0.67 1.72 -2.93
N ASN A 265 1.29 2.03 -4.08
CA ASN A 265 0.65 1.97 -5.39
C ASN A 265 1.14 0.74 -6.15
N PRO A 266 0.28 -0.28 -6.39
CA PRO A 266 0.65 -1.43 -7.19
C PRO A 266 1.21 -1.01 -8.56
N MET A 267 2.31 -1.64 -8.98
CA MET A 267 3.04 -1.31 -10.21
C MET A 267 3.66 0.09 -10.28
N GLY A 268 3.46 0.95 -9.27
CA GLY A 268 3.95 2.33 -9.30
C GLY A 268 5.46 2.43 -9.55
N TRP A 269 6.26 1.58 -8.91
CA TRP A 269 7.71 1.56 -9.13
C TRP A 269 8.11 1.09 -10.52
N LEU A 270 7.46 0.04 -11.05
CA LEU A 270 7.70 -0.43 -12.42
C LEU A 270 7.45 0.67 -13.43
N LEU A 271 6.29 1.33 -13.34
CA LEU A 271 5.86 2.35 -14.29
C LEU A 271 6.71 3.62 -14.17
N LYS A 272 6.98 4.11 -12.95
CA LYS A 272 7.87 5.25 -12.70
C LYS A 272 9.28 5.02 -13.25
N THR A 273 9.79 3.80 -13.10
CA THR A 273 11.12 3.44 -13.60
C THR A 273 11.16 3.51 -15.14
N VAL A 274 10.20 2.89 -15.82
CA VAL A 274 10.20 2.79 -17.29
C VAL A 274 9.85 4.12 -17.95
N PHE A 275 8.95 4.92 -17.36
CA PHE A 275 8.54 6.22 -17.95
C PHE A 275 9.44 7.39 -17.55
N ASP A 276 10.54 7.11 -16.87
CA ASP A 276 11.53 8.11 -16.45
C ASP A 276 10.95 9.23 -15.55
N VAL A 277 9.98 8.88 -14.70
CA VAL A 277 9.40 9.79 -13.73
C VAL A 277 10.43 10.20 -12.70
N SER A 278 10.58 11.50 -12.46
CA SER A 278 11.59 12.06 -11.55
C SER A 278 11.03 12.61 -10.24
N LYS A 279 9.74 12.96 -10.22
CA LYS A 279 9.08 13.56 -9.06
C LYS A 279 8.08 12.60 -8.41
N VAL A 280 7.87 12.77 -7.11
CA VAL A 280 6.94 11.93 -6.32
C VAL A 280 5.50 12.12 -6.79
N ASP A 281 5.10 13.38 -6.96
CA ASP A 281 3.72 13.81 -7.25
C ASP A 281 3.43 13.96 -8.75
N GLU A 282 4.33 13.46 -9.61
CA GLU A 282 4.14 13.52 -11.05
C GLU A 282 3.02 12.58 -11.48
N ASP A 283 2.09 13.07 -12.29
CA ASP A 283 1.00 12.26 -12.85
C ASP A 283 1.56 11.18 -13.78
N LEU A 284 1.38 9.96 -13.35
CA LEU A 284 1.94 8.78 -14.00
C LEU A 284 1.34 8.54 -15.38
N PHE A 285 0.05 8.83 -15.55
CA PHE A 285 -0.61 8.68 -16.87
C PHE A 285 -0.12 9.74 -17.85
N SER A 286 0.10 10.97 -17.41
CA SER A 286 0.68 12.04 -18.25
C SER A 286 2.11 11.70 -18.66
N SER A 287 2.94 11.21 -17.74
CA SER A 287 4.31 10.78 -18.04
C SER A 287 4.33 9.62 -19.04
N TYR A 288 3.43 8.64 -18.87
CA TYR A 288 3.22 7.59 -19.85
C TYR A 288 2.87 8.14 -21.24
N LYS A 289 1.97 9.12 -21.33
CA LYS A 289 1.58 9.72 -22.62
C LYS A 289 2.76 10.39 -23.34
N VAL A 290 3.57 11.11 -22.59
CA VAL A 290 4.80 11.72 -23.15
C VAL A 290 5.74 10.62 -23.64
N TYR A 291 5.97 9.60 -22.84
CA TYR A 291 6.88 8.51 -23.15
C TYR A 291 6.45 7.73 -24.40
N ILE A 292 5.19 7.30 -24.47
CA ILE A 292 4.68 6.52 -25.61
C ILE A 292 4.63 7.33 -26.91
N ASN A 293 4.29 8.61 -26.83
CA ASN A 293 4.26 9.49 -28.00
C ASN A 293 5.69 9.73 -28.57
N ASN A 294 6.70 9.81 -27.72
CA ASN A 294 8.09 9.90 -28.16
C ASN A 294 8.52 8.60 -28.85
N LYS A 295 8.18 7.44 -28.26
CA LYS A 295 8.46 6.15 -28.91
C LYS A 295 7.77 5.96 -30.25
N GLU A 296 6.56 6.48 -30.42
CA GLU A 296 5.87 6.45 -31.72
C GLU A 296 6.63 7.23 -32.80
N LYS A 297 7.26 8.35 -32.44
CA LYS A 297 8.07 9.16 -33.36
C LYS A 297 9.40 8.49 -33.74
N GLU A 298 9.96 7.66 -32.85
CA GLU A 298 11.23 6.97 -33.05
C GLU A 298 11.09 5.71 -33.94
N THR A 299 9.87 5.25 -34.23
CA THR A 299 9.67 4.07 -35.08
C THR A 299 10.14 4.34 -36.53
N GLN A 300 10.86 3.38 -37.12
CA GLN A 300 11.54 3.53 -38.43
C GLN A 300 10.65 3.91 -39.61
N ASN A 301 9.35 3.74 -39.50
CA ASN A 301 8.35 4.04 -40.58
C ASN A 301 7.44 5.22 -40.24
N GLY A 302 7.84 6.12 -39.33
CA GLY A 302 6.98 7.17 -38.86
C GLY A 302 5.97 6.67 -37.82
N TYR A 303 4.92 7.41 -37.56
CA TYR A 303 3.93 7.14 -36.52
C TYR A 303 3.33 5.73 -36.59
N ASN A 304 3.77 4.84 -35.66
CA ASN A 304 3.28 3.47 -35.53
C ASN A 304 2.94 3.11 -34.08
N PRO A 305 1.70 3.36 -33.65
CA PRO A 305 1.24 3.11 -32.28
C PRO A 305 1.37 1.64 -31.85
N ALA A 306 1.13 0.70 -32.76
CA ALA A 306 1.19 -0.73 -32.43
C ALA A 306 2.63 -1.18 -32.16
N GLN A 307 3.59 -0.72 -32.94
CA GLN A 307 5.00 -1.03 -32.74
C GLN A 307 5.53 -0.40 -31.44
N ALA A 308 5.20 0.87 -31.20
CA ALA A 308 5.57 1.55 -29.94
C ALA A 308 5.01 0.83 -28.71
N ALA A 309 3.75 0.40 -28.74
CA ALA A 309 3.15 -0.38 -27.65
C ALA A 309 3.84 -1.73 -27.43
N LYS A 310 4.21 -2.46 -28.51
CA LYS A 310 4.95 -3.73 -28.40
C LYS A 310 6.33 -3.55 -27.79
N LEU A 311 7.06 -2.50 -28.20
CA LEU A 311 8.36 -2.16 -27.63
C LEU A 311 8.24 -1.81 -26.14
N LEU A 312 7.25 -1.00 -25.77
CA LEU A 312 7.02 -0.66 -24.37
C LEU A 312 6.64 -1.89 -23.51
N PHE A 313 5.83 -2.81 -24.03
CA PHE A 313 5.57 -4.08 -23.31
C PHE A 313 6.85 -4.90 -23.12
N ALA A 314 7.76 -4.90 -24.08
CA ALA A 314 9.05 -5.58 -23.94
C ALA A 314 9.93 -4.93 -22.86
N GLU A 315 9.95 -3.61 -22.77
CA GLU A 315 10.70 -2.86 -21.74
C GLU A 315 10.11 -3.07 -20.36
N LEU A 316 8.78 -2.97 -20.23
CA LEU A 316 8.08 -3.26 -18.98
C LEU A 316 8.37 -4.70 -18.50
N ARG A 317 8.34 -5.68 -19.41
CA ARG A 317 8.66 -7.08 -19.11
C ARG A 317 10.10 -7.23 -18.61
N ALA A 318 11.06 -6.64 -19.31
CA ALA A 318 12.46 -6.71 -18.93
C ALA A 318 12.71 -6.05 -17.56
N CYS A 319 12.07 -4.93 -17.29
CA CYS A 319 12.16 -4.26 -16.00
C CYS A 319 11.46 -5.08 -14.89
N GLN A 320 10.28 -5.62 -15.15
CA GLN A 320 9.55 -6.47 -14.20
C GLN A 320 10.36 -7.69 -13.77
N HIS A 321 11.01 -8.37 -14.71
CA HIS A 321 11.90 -9.50 -14.38
C HIS A 321 13.03 -9.11 -13.44
N LYS A 322 13.64 -7.93 -13.62
CA LYS A 322 14.67 -7.46 -12.70
C LYS A 322 14.14 -7.23 -11.27
N PHE A 323 12.91 -6.72 -11.13
CA PHE A 323 12.25 -6.60 -9.83
C PHE A 323 11.97 -7.99 -9.22
N GLU A 324 11.45 -8.92 -10.01
CA GLU A 324 11.19 -10.30 -9.58
C GLU A 324 12.47 -11.02 -9.15
N ASP A 325 13.57 -10.87 -9.91
CA ASP A 325 14.89 -11.43 -9.57
C ASP A 325 15.47 -10.84 -8.27
N THR A 326 15.30 -9.53 -8.06
CA THR A 326 15.73 -8.88 -6.83
C THR A 326 14.93 -9.38 -5.63
N TYR A 327 13.62 -9.56 -5.80
CA TYR A 327 12.74 -10.13 -4.79
C TYR A 327 13.05 -11.62 -4.53
N ALA A 328 13.35 -12.40 -5.55
CA ALA A 328 13.58 -13.84 -5.43
C ALA A 328 14.87 -14.17 -4.68
N ASN A 329 15.91 -13.37 -4.80
CA ASN A 329 17.18 -13.57 -4.13
C ASN A 329 17.17 -12.98 -2.70
N PRO A 330 17.26 -13.79 -1.63
CA PRO A 330 17.14 -13.30 -0.25
C PRO A 330 18.17 -12.23 0.12
N ILE A 331 19.42 -12.36 -0.36
CA ILE A 331 20.48 -11.41 -0.06
C ILE A 331 20.21 -10.07 -0.74
N LYS A 332 19.89 -10.08 -2.04
CA LYS A 332 19.52 -8.87 -2.79
C LYS A 332 18.24 -8.22 -2.21
N TYR A 333 17.24 -9.03 -1.86
CA TYR A 333 16.04 -8.59 -1.18
C TYR A 333 16.37 -7.77 0.06
N ASN A 334 17.22 -8.31 0.93
CA ASN A 334 17.60 -7.70 2.19
C ASN A 334 18.39 -6.40 1.98
N GLN A 335 19.43 -6.44 1.15
CA GLN A 335 20.29 -5.29 0.86
C GLN A 335 19.52 -4.15 0.18
N PHE A 336 18.67 -4.48 -0.79
CA PHE A 336 17.80 -3.51 -1.47
C PHE A 336 16.78 -2.91 -0.51
N GLY A 337 16.18 -3.76 0.34
CA GLY A 337 15.24 -3.35 1.37
C GLY A 337 15.83 -2.36 2.38
N ILE A 338 17.06 -2.58 2.88
CA ILE A 338 17.77 -1.61 3.74
C ILE A 338 17.95 -0.29 3.00
N THR A 339 18.48 -0.36 1.78
CA THR A 339 18.75 0.84 0.98
C THR A 339 17.51 1.72 0.84
N LEU A 340 16.36 1.12 0.51
CA LEU A 340 15.11 1.86 0.39
C LEU A 340 14.65 2.54 1.69
N ARG A 341 14.99 1.99 2.87
CA ARG A 341 14.61 2.60 4.17
C ARG A 341 15.46 3.80 4.53
N PHE A 342 16.69 3.85 4.02
CA PHE A 342 17.61 4.94 4.32
C PHE A 342 17.46 6.13 3.37
N LEU A 343 16.81 5.92 2.22
CA LEU A 343 16.56 6.94 1.22
C LEU A 343 15.24 7.70 1.49
N ASN A 344 15.25 9.00 1.21
CA ASN A 344 14.02 9.78 1.13
C ASN A 344 13.23 9.47 -0.14
N SER A 345 12.04 10.04 -0.30
CA SER A 345 11.13 9.70 -1.41
C SER A 345 11.70 10.03 -2.80
N GLU A 346 12.41 11.13 -2.96
CA GLU A 346 13.02 11.53 -4.24
C GLU A 346 14.25 10.66 -4.55
N GLU A 347 15.09 10.43 -3.55
CA GLU A 347 16.26 9.57 -3.69
C GLU A 347 15.88 8.13 -4.03
N ARG A 348 14.76 7.61 -3.50
CA ARG A 348 14.25 6.28 -3.86
C ARG A 348 13.94 6.15 -5.33
N ILE A 349 13.26 7.15 -5.91
CA ILE A 349 12.94 7.14 -7.35
C ILE A 349 14.24 7.08 -8.16
N LYS A 350 15.20 7.94 -7.84
CA LYS A 350 16.49 8.00 -8.52
C LYS A 350 17.27 6.70 -8.38
N PHE A 351 17.38 6.16 -7.16
CA PHE A 351 18.08 4.90 -6.89
C PHE A 351 17.46 3.72 -7.65
N ILE A 352 16.12 3.57 -7.62
CA ILE A 352 15.42 2.49 -8.30
C ILE A 352 15.66 2.55 -9.81
N LYS A 353 15.58 3.74 -10.39
CA LYS A 353 15.90 3.95 -11.81
C LYS A 353 17.35 3.57 -12.13
N ASP A 354 18.29 4.12 -11.39
CA ASP A 354 19.72 3.87 -11.61
C ASP A 354 20.06 2.38 -11.47
N TYR A 355 19.47 1.70 -10.51
CA TYR A 355 19.69 0.28 -10.26
C TYR A 355 19.10 -0.62 -11.35
N PHE A 356 17.86 -0.41 -11.76
CA PHE A 356 17.17 -1.29 -12.71
C PHE A 356 17.43 -0.94 -14.17
N LEU A 357 17.64 0.33 -14.51
CA LEU A 357 17.95 0.74 -15.88
C LEU A 357 19.45 0.73 -16.20
N ASN A 358 20.32 0.48 -15.21
CA ASN A 358 21.78 0.61 -15.34
C ASN A 358 22.21 1.99 -15.89
N SER A 359 21.45 3.04 -15.54
CA SER A 359 21.72 4.40 -16.00
C SER A 359 22.84 5.09 -15.22
N GLY A 360 23.23 4.53 -14.07
CA GLY A 360 24.30 5.04 -13.23
C GLY A 360 25.64 4.36 -13.52
N ASN A 361 26.68 5.15 -13.72
CA ASN A 361 28.03 4.71 -14.06
C ASN A 361 28.85 4.20 -12.85
N TYR A 362 28.19 3.62 -11.80
CA TYR A 362 28.80 3.48 -10.49
C TYR A 362 29.06 2.03 -10.08
N ALA A 363 30.32 1.73 -9.80
CA ALA A 363 30.73 0.51 -9.10
C ALA A 363 30.00 0.34 -7.76
N VAL A 364 29.70 1.46 -7.07
CA VAL A 364 28.97 1.51 -5.78
C VAL A 364 27.52 1.02 -5.91
N LEU A 365 26.84 1.28 -7.02
CA LEU A 365 25.47 0.80 -7.25
C LEU A 365 25.39 -0.70 -7.49
N LYS A 366 26.47 -1.33 -7.91
CA LYS A 366 26.54 -2.79 -8.08
C LYS A 366 26.75 -3.51 -6.77
N ASP A 367 27.34 -2.85 -5.78
CA ASP A 367 27.51 -3.35 -4.42
C ASP A 367 26.56 -2.65 -3.45
N LEU A 368 25.41 -3.27 -3.24
CA LEU A 368 24.40 -2.76 -2.33
C LEU A 368 24.90 -2.71 -0.88
N THR A 369 25.84 -3.58 -0.49
CA THR A 369 26.44 -3.57 0.85
C THR A 369 27.19 -2.27 1.07
N LEU A 370 27.97 -1.88 0.09
CA LEU A 370 28.73 -0.66 0.13
C LEU A 370 27.80 0.58 0.15
N LEU A 371 26.76 0.54 -0.69
CA LEU A 371 25.78 1.64 -0.77
C LEU A 371 25.06 1.87 0.57
N TYR A 372 24.48 0.84 1.16
CA TYR A 372 23.77 1.06 2.43
C TYR A 372 24.72 1.40 3.59
N ASN A 373 25.98 0.99 3.57
CA ASN A 373 26.97 1.41 4.55
C ASN A 373 27.30 2.90 4.43
N LEU A 374 27.45 3.42 3.22
CA LEU A 374 27.61 4.88 3.02
C LEU A 374 26.37 5.65 3.49
N LEU A 375 25.17 5.15 3.17
CA LEU A 375 23.93 5.77 3.66
C LEU A 375 23.81 5.70 5.19
N LEU A 376 24.25 4.60 5.81
CA LEU A 376 24.30 4.44 7.28
C LEU A 376 25.23 5.48 7.91
N MET A 377 26.35 5.82 7.27
CA MET A 377 27.29 6.87 7.72
C MET A 377 26.78 8.28 7.44
N GLY A 378 25.54 8.44 6.94
CA GLY A 378 24.91 9.74 6.75
C GLY A 378 25.20 10.42 5.41
N TYR A 379 25.80 9.71 4.44
CA TYR A 379 25.87 10.23 3.07
C TYR A 379 24.49 10.22 2.43
N THR A 380 24.19 11.25 1.65
CA THR A 380 22.99 11.27 0.80
C THR A 380 23.26 10.52 -0.50
N TYR A 381 22.21 10.02 -1.14
CA TYR A 381 22.35 9.36 -2.44
C TYR A 381 23.00 10.27 -3.49
N ASN A 382 22.71 11.55 -3.45
CA ASN A 382 23.32 12.54 -4.33
C ASN A 382 24.84 12.68 -4.09
N GLN A 383 25.28 12.69 -2.83
CA GLN A 383 26.72 12.73 -2.51
C GLN A 383 27.45 11.48 -3.02
N ILE A 384 26.82 10.31 -2.81
CA ILE A 384 27.35 9.03 -3.27
C ILE A 384 27.43 8.99 -4.81
N SER A 385 26.34 9.39 -5.48
CA SER A 385 26.27 9.43 -6.94
C SER A 385 27.29 10.39 -7.57
N ASN A 386 27.63 11.47 -6.90
CA ASN A 386 28.60 12.47 -7.37
C ASN A 386 30.00 12.27 -6.79
N LYS A 387 30.25 11.15 -6.10
CA LYS A 387 31.53 10.83 -5.43
C LYS A 387 32.02 11.94 -4.49
N ARG A 388 31.12 12.60 -3.80
CA ARG A 388 31.46 13.67 -2.83
C ARG A 388 31.51 13.09 -1.42
N PHE A 389 32.66 12.60 -1.02
CA PHE A 389 32.85 11.99 0.28
C PHE A 389 33.50 12.96 1.27
N LEU A 390 32.88 13.14 2.43
CA LEU A 390 33.33 14.00 3.52
C LEU A 390 33.80 13.10 4.67
N ILE A 391 35.08 13.17 5.01
CA ILE A 391 35.67 12.34 6.08
C ILE A 391 35.01 12.61 7.45
N GLU A 392 34.47 13.83 7.66
CA GLU A 392 33.75 14.21 8.87
C GLU A 392 32.58 13.27 9.17
N LYS A 393 31.83 12.83 8.14
CA LYS A 393 30.71 11.90 8.32
C LYS A 393 31.15 10.54 8.84
N VAL A 394 32.31 10.06 8.44
CA VAL A 394 32.90 8.82 8.96
C VAL A 394 33.31 9.00 10.42
N ASN A 395 33.91 10.15 10.76
CA ASN A 395 34.28 10.47 12.13
C ASN A 395 33.04 10.60 13.02
N ASP A 396 32.00 11.29 12.57
CA ASP A 396 30.73 11.43 13.29
C ASP A 396 30.04 10.08 13.51
N PHE A 397 30.04 9.22 12.49
CA PHE A 397 29.53 7.85 12.61
C PHE A 397 30.32 7.04 13.63
N LYS A 398 31.66 7.11 13.57
CA LYS A 398 32.57 6.43 14.49
C LYS A 398 32.33 6.90 15.92
N SER A 399 32.38 8.22 16.17
CA SER A 399 32.22 8.78 17.52
C SER A 399 30.85 8.48 18.11
N SER A 400 29.78 8.65 17.35
CA SER A 400 28.41 8.41 17.82
C SER A 400 28.17 6.97 18.28
N LEU A 401 28.76 5.97 17.65
CA LEU A 401 28.54 4.55 17.97
C LEU A 401 29.57 4.01 18.99
N ILE A 402 30.78 4.55 19.00
CA ILE A 402 31.87 4.05 19.82
C ILE A 402 31.97 4.80 21.17
N GLU A 403 31.83 6.13 21.15
CA GLU A 403 32.12 7.00 22.30
C GLU A 403 31.02 7.09 23.39
N GLY A 404 30.01 6.25 23.29
CA GLY A 404 29.28 5.88 24.49
C GLY A 404 27.84 6.34 24.64
N GLU A 405 27.40 7.49 24.10
CA GLU A 405 26.01 7.95 24.26
C GLU A 405 25.33 8.18 22.91
N ILE A 406 24.55 7.21 22.47
CA ILE A 406 23.79 7.35 21.21
C ILE A 406 22.31 7.60 21.45
N TYR A 407 21.73 7.02 22.52
CA TYR A 407 20.31 7.21 22.81
C TYR A 407 20.04 8.64 23.28
N GLY A 408 19.06 9.28 22.66
CA GLY A 408 18.70 10.67 22.92
C GLY A 408 19.54 11.69 22.12
N LEU A 409 20.76 11.35 21.73
CA LEU A 409 21.61 12.22 20.89
C LEU A 409 21.43 11.92 19.39
N ASN A 410 21.42 10.62 19.00
CA ASN A 410 21.26 10.22 17.60
C ASN A 410 20.47 8.90 17.49
N ASN A 411 19.21 8.95 17.87
CA ASN A 411 18.33 7.78 17.82
C ASN A 411 18.15 7.23 16.39
N GLU A 412 18.15 8.07 15.38
CA GLU A 412 17.99 7.62 13.99
C GLU A 412 19.17 6.77 13.55
N LEU A 413 20.39 7.13 13.91
CA LEU A 413 21.57 6.31 13.64
C LEU A 413 21.49 4.97 14.39
N ALA A 414 21.05 4.99 15.65
CA ALA A 414 20.85 3.74 16.41
C ALA A 414 19.83 2.81 15.75
N TYR A 415 18.68 3.35 15.30
CA TYR A 415 17.70 2.58 14.55
C TYR A 415 18.26 1.97 13.27
N ARG A 416 18.97 2.77 12.48
CA ARG A 416 19.59 2.33 11.22
C ARG A 416 20.65 1.26 11.46
N TYR A 417 21.52 1.48 12.42
CA TYR A 417 22.58 0.54 12.76
C TYR A 417 22.01 -0.81 13.22
N LEU A 418 21.07 -0.80 14.17
CA LEU A 418 20.44 -2.03 14.66
C LEU A 418 19.58 -2.74 13.59
N LEU A 419 18.94 -1.98 12.67
CA LEU A 419 18.28 -2.58 11.52
C LEU A 419 19.28 -3.34 10.65
N VAL A 420 20.39 -2.70 10.29
CA VAL A 420 21.44 -3.33 9.46
C VAL A 420 21.94 -4.62 10.12
N ARG A 421 22.23 -4.58 11.42
CA ARG A 421 22.69 -5.76 12.18
C ARG A 421 21.68 -6.91 12.14
N ASN A 422 20.38 -6.61 12.27
CA ASN A 422 19.33 -7.64 12.18
C ASN A 422 19.23 -8.21 10.76
N VAL A 423 19.24 -7.36 9.74
CA VAL A 423 19.12 -7.78 8.34
C VAL A 423 20.32 -8.59 7.88
N GLU A 424 21.53 -8.22 8.29
CA GLU A 424 22.76 -8.96 7.96
C GLU A 424 22.74 -10.38 8.54
N ARG A 425 22.17 -10.58 9.74
CA ARG A 425 21.94 -11.93 10.29
C ARG A 425 21.00 -12.77 9.43
N ASP A 426 19.99 -12.16 8.85
CA ASP A 426 19.12 -12.85 7.89
C ASP A 426 19.83 -13.13 6.56
N CYS A 427 20.72 -12.24 6.11
CA CYS A 427 21.59 -12.51 4.95
C CYS A 427 22.49 -13.73 5.16
N GLU A 428 23.12 -13.86 6.34
CA GLU A 428 23.96 -15.01 6.70
C GLU A 428 23.20 -16.33 6.61
N LEU A 429 21.90 -16.31 6.93
CA LEU A 429 21.02 -17.47 6.88
C LEU A 429 20.25 -17.61 5.56
N SER A 430 20.50 -16.75 4.57
CA SER A 430 19.76 -16.69 3.31
C SER A 430 18.24 -16.57 3.50
N ARG A 431 17.81 -15.85 4.53
CA ARG A 431 16.41 -15.56 4.83
C ARG A 431 16.03 -14.16 4.36
N ARG A 432 14.76 -13.96 4.02
CA ARG A 432 14.19 -12.63 3.77
C ARG A 432 13.80 -11.98 5.09
N PHE A 433 14.25 -10.75 5.28
CA PHE A 433 13.92 -9.95 6.46
C PHE A 433 12.52 -9.32 6.33
N ASP A 434 11.75 -9.31 7.41
CA ASP A 434 10.47 -8.58 7.46
C ASP A 434 10.71 -7.11 7.82
N PHE A 435 10.63 -6.24 6.82
CA PHE A 435 10.81 -4.80 6.99
C PHE A 435 9.65 -4.07 7.67
N SER A 436 8.58 -4.75 8.09
CA SER A 436 7.45 -4.13 8.79
C SER A 436 7.86 -3.45 10.09
N VAL A 437 8.95 -3.93 10.72
CA VAL A 437 9.52 -3.30 11.93
C VAL A 437 9.89 -1.82 11.70
N TRP A 438 10.27 -1.44 10.49
CA TRP A 438 10.71 -0.06 10.23
C TRP A 438 9.61 0.98 10.45
N GLY A 439 8.37 0.66 10.12
CA GLY A 439 7.20 1.53 10.33
C GLY A 439 6.74 1.63 11.79
N ASN A 440 7.12 0.66 12.63
CA ASN A 440 6.72 0.58 14.03
C ASN A 440 7.92 0.27 14.94
N ARG A 441 9.06 0.92 14.65
CA ARG A 441 10.31 0.69 15.36
C ARG A 441 10.37 1.37 16.71
N SER A 442 11.00 0.71 17.67
CA SER A 442 11.32 1.24 18.97
C SER A 442 12.72 0.81 19.41
N LEU A 443 13.43 1.68 20.16
CA LEU A 443 14.67 1.35 20.83
C LEU A 443 14.34 0.93 22.26
N GLU A 444 14.84 -0.21 22.65
CA GLU A 444 14.70 -0.75 24.00
C GLU A 444 16.05 -0.84 24.67
N HIS A 445 16.14 -0.34 25.93
CA HIS A 445 17.28 -0.58 26.79
C HIS A 445 17.15 -1.96 27.40
N VAL A 446 18.09 -2.86 27.14
CA VAL A 446 18.10 -4.17 27.78
C VAL A 446 18.21 -3.99 29.29
N TYR A 447 19.22 -3.26 29.72
CA TYR A 447 19.37 -2.78 31.09
C TYR A 447 18.62 -1.44 31.18
N PRO A 448 17.62 -1.33 32.07
CA PRO A 448 16.71 -0.17 32.03
C PRO A 448 17.44 1.13 32.30
N LYS A 449 17.03 2.16 31.55
CA LYS A 449 17.50 3.56 31.68
C LYS A 449 17.31 4.10 33.12
N SER A 450 16.20 3.71 33.72
CA SER A 450 15.85 4.11 35.08
C SER A 450 15.76 2.84 35.92
N LYS A 451 16.62 2.72 36.91
CA LYS A 451 16.51 1.67 37.87
C LYS A 451 15.32 1.93 38.77
N VAL A 452 14.39 1.00 38.78
CA VAL A 452 13.24 1.05 39.68
C VAL A 452 13.54 0.22 40.90
N VAL A 453 13.43 0.85 42.05
CA VAL A 453 13.49 0.16 43.34
C VAL A 453 12.08 -0.30 43.68
N HIS A 454 11.92 -1.57 44.03
CA HIS A 454 10.63 -2.14 44.42
C HIS A 454 10.71 -2.75 45.82
N GLU A 455 9.57 -2.83 46.50
CA GLU A 455 9.47 -3.56 47.77
C GLU A 455 9.63 -5.07 47.53
N GLY A 456 10.68 -5.66 48.07
CA GLY A 456 10.87 -7.10 48.18
C GLY A 456 10.48 -7.63 49.56
N GLN A 457 10.64 -8.94 49.78
CA GLN A 457 10.33 -9.55 51.05
C GLN A 457 11.20 -9.05 52.21
N ASP A 458 12.43 -8.62 51.90
CA ASP A 458 13.45 -8.17 52.86
C ASP A 458 13.68 -6.66 52.85
N GLY A 459 12.79 -5.86 52.24
CA GLY A 459 12.91 -4.43 52.08
C GLY A 459 13.00 -3.98 50.63
N LEU A 460 13.53 -2.77 50.36
CA LEU A 460 13.67 -2.26 49.00
C LEU A 460 14.80 -2.93 48.25
N MET A 461 14.42 -3.51 47.15
CA MET A 461 15.33 -4.18 46.25
C MET A 461 15.61 -3.30 45.05
N GLY A 462 16.88 -3.17 44.72
CA GLY A 462 17.28 -2.59 43.43
C GLY A 462 16.95 -3.51 42.29
N GLY A 463 17.02 -2.96 41.12
CA GLY A 463 16.70 -3.67 39.88
C GLY A 463 17.54 -4.93 39.64
N HIS A 464 18.61 -5.18 40.35
CA HIS A 464 19.41 -6.42 40.30
C HIS A 464 19.15 -7.40 41.45
N GLY A 465 18.12 -7.18 42.25
CA GLY A 465 17.88 -7.97 43.46
C GLY A 465 18.86 -7.63 44.62
N GLU A 466 19.53 -6.49 44.53
CA GLU A 466 20.43 -5.99 45.54
C GLU A 466 19.67 -5.18 46.58
N LEU A 467 19.94 -5.45 47.85
CA LEU A 467 19.38 -4.63 48.92
C LEU A 467 20.00 -3.23 48.88
N ILE A 468 19.16 -2.20 48.80
CA ILE A 468 19.62 -0.80 48.71
C ILE A 468 19.83 -0.24 50.10
N LYS A 469 21.05 0.13 50.42
CA LYS A 469 21.45 0.56 51.76
C LYS A 469 21.38 2.06 52.01
N GLU A 470 21.41 2.89 50.96
CA GLU A 470 21.44 4.34 51.09
C GLU A 470 20.59 5.02 50.00
N LEU A 471 19.47 5.59 50.40
CA LEU A 471 18.62 6.44 49.59
C LEU A 471 18.05 7.56 50.48
N ASP A 472 17.91 8.78 49.96
CA ASP A 472 17.42 9.94 50.72
C ASP A 472 16.03 9.74 51.34
N ASP A 473 15.16 8.95 50.71
CA ASP A 473 13.80 8.69 51.18
C ASP A 473 13.66 7.40 51.99
N TYR A 474 14.79 6.71 52.25
CA TYR A 474 14.80 5.44 52.96
C TYR A 474 15.77 5.45 54.12
N PHE A 475 15.59 4.55 55.03
CA PHE A 475 16.51 4.27 56.13
C PHE A 475 16.61 2.78 56.35
N ILE A 476 17.70 2.32 56.92
CA ILE A 476 17.89 0.94 57.35
C ILE A 476 17.40 0.82 58.77
N ASP A 477 16.44 -0.07 59.02
CA ASP A 477 15.94 -0.36 60.38
C ASP A 477 16.93 -1.19 61.21
N ASP A 478 16.61 -1.39 62.49
CA ASP A 478 17.45 -2.14 63.43
C ASP A 478 17.65 -3.63 63.05
N LYS A 479 16.86 -4.13 62.08
CA LYS A 479 16.97 -5.48 61.54
C LYS A 479 17.77 -5.54 60.26
N GLY A 480 18.29 -4.40 59.78
CA GLY A 480 19.03 -4.30 58.52
C GLY A 480 18.14 -4.24 57.27
N LEU A 481 16.84 -4.00 57.43
CA LEU A 481 15.89 -3.89 56.35
C LEU A 481 15.72 -2.43 55.93
N LEU A 482 15.58 -2.21 54.64
CA LEU A 482 15.34 -0.89 54.04
C LEU A 482 13.86 -0.53 54.21
N GLN A 483 13.59 0.59 54.86
CA GLN A 483 12.25 1.11 55.15
C GLN A 483 12.05 2.48 54.50
N LEU A 484 10.84 2.75 54.05
CA LEU A 484 10.45 4.08 53.57
C LEU A 484 10.31 5.07 54.69
N LYS A 485 10.96 6.22 54.63
CA LYS A 485 10.76 7.33 55.57
C LYS A 485 9.32 7.86 55.57
N ASN A 486 8.64 7.72 54.44
CA ASN A 486 7.24 8.11 54.31
C ASN A 486 6.44 6.96 53.63
N PRO A 487 5.63 6.23 54.39
CA PRO A 487 4.87 5.06 53.91
C PRO A 487 3.77 5.41 52.89
N ASN A 488 3.45 6.72 52.67
CA ASN A 488 2.50 7.17 51.67
C ASN A 488 3.14 7.49 50.31
N LYS A 489 4.45 7.37 50.20
CA LYS A 489 5.14 7.55 48.93
C LYS A 489 5.00 6.33 48.00
N VAL A 490 5.08 6.57 46.71
CA VAL A 490 4.97 5.60 45.61
C VAL A 490 5.90 4.40 45.87
N ARG A 491 5.39 3.20 45.67
CA ARG A 491 6.12 1.92 45.87
C ARG A 491 7.30 1.70 44.91
N TYR A 492 7.46 2.52 43.89
CA TYR A 492 8.54 2.44 42.93
C TYR A 492 9.26 3.78 42.83
N ILE A 493 10.56 3.76 43.03
CA ILE A 493 11.43 4.93 42.97
C ILE A 493 12.42 4.76 41.84
N ASP A 494 12.51 5.78 41.02
CA ASP A 494 13.53 5.89 39.98
C ASP A 494 14.85 6.32 40.63
N ILE A 495 15.82 5.44 40.68
CA ILE A 495 17.17 5.68 41.23
C ILE A 495 18.18 6.02 40.12
N LYS A 496 17.79 6.89 39.24
CA LYS A 496 18.41 7.21 37.98
C LYS A 496 19.91 7.52 37.98
N SER A 497 20.47 7.94 39.10
CA SER A 497 21.84 8.44 39.12
C SER A 497 22.82 7.61 39.96
N TYR A 498 22.34 6.66 40.74
CA TYR A 498 23.14 6.16 41.86
C TYR A 498 24.04 4.96 41.55
N ILE A 499 23.67 4.07 40.64
CA ILE A 499 24.36 2.79 40.57
C ILE A 499 24.99 2.47 39.19
N THR A 500 24.52 3.07 38.11
CA THR A 500 24.85 2.55 36.78
C THR A 500 26.00 3.19 36.06
N GLN A 501 26.03 4.50 35.94
CA GLN A 501 27.08 5.13 35.13
C GLN A 501 28.49 4.89 35.66
N LYS A 502 28.63 4.91 36.98
CA LYS A 502 29.92 4.72 37.62
C LYS A 502 30.41 3.27 37.55
N SER A 503 29.49 2.30 37.67
CA SER A 503 29.83 0.88 37.61
C SER A 503 30.09 0.39 36.17
N ILE A 504 29.33 0.84 35.18
CA ILE A 504 29.60 0.51 33.76
C ILE A 504 30.96 1.04 33.33
N LYS A 505 31.29 2.26 33.73
CA LYS A 505 32.60 2.84 33.41
C LYS A 505 33.76 2.06 34.05
N ILE A 506 33.61 1.67 35.29
CA ILE A 506 34.63 0.87 35.99
C ILE A 506 34.80 -0.49 35.31
N GLU A 507 33.74 -1.18 35.01
CA GLU A 507 33.80 -2.47 34.32
C GLU A 507 34.31 -2.35 32.88
N TRP A 508 33.98 -1.26 32.17
CA TRP A 508 34.51 -1.00 30.83
C TRP A 508 36.03 -0.77 30.89
N ASP A 509 36.49 0.07 31.78
CA ASP A 509 37.92 0.35 31.95
C ASP A 509 38.69 -0.94 32.36
N GLU A 510 38.14 -1.77 33.23
CA GLU A 510 38.69 -3.09 33.59
C GLU A 510 38.67 -4.06 32.41
N TYR A 511 37.58 -4.07 31.63
CA TYR A 511 37.45 -4.90 30.44
C TYR A 511 38.46 -4.53 29.37
N VAL A 512 38.61 -3.25 29.06
CA VAL A 512 39.59 -2.72 28.10
C VAL A 512 41.00 -3.06 28.55
N LYS A 513 41.31 -2.83 29.82
CA LYS A 513 42.63 -3.13 30.41
C LYS A 513 42.95 -4.62 30.34
N LYS A 514 41.98 -5.49 30.65
CA LYS A 514 42.13 -6.95 30.65
C LYS A 514 42.28 -7.52 29.23
N ASN A 515 41.72 -6.86 28.20
CA ASN A 515 41.71 -7.33 26.84
C ASN A 515 42.65 -6.51 25.91
N ALA A 516 43.41 -5.56 26.42
CA ALA A 516 44.28 -4.67 25.65
C ALA A 516 45.26 -5.43 24.75
N ASP A 517 45.84 -6.54 25.27
CA ASP A 517 46.79 -7.37 24.52
C ASP A 517 46.14 -8.13 23.35
N ARG A 518 44.84 -8.45 23.51
CA ARG A 518 44.09 -9.18 22.50
C ARG A 518 43.50 -8.27 21.42
N TYR A 519 43.16 -7.04 21.82
CA TYR A 519 42.49 -6.08 20.95
C TYR A 519 43.18 -4.71 21.06
N ARG A 520 44.26 -4.56 20.30
CA ARG A 520 45.06 -3.32 20.28
C ARG A 520 44.26 -2.04 20.09
N PHE A 521 43.19 -2.11 19.30
CA PHE A 521 42.30 -0.99 19.06
C PHE A 521 41.46 -0.58 20.28
N LEU A 522 41.26 -1.45 21.27
CA LEU A 522 40.54 -1.09 22.51
C LEU A 522 41.35 -0.12 23.38
N THR A 523 42.67 -0.08 23.24
CA THR A 523 43.51 0.88 24.00
C THR A 523 43.30 2.31 23.52
N GLU A 524 42.89 2.52 22.25
CA GLU A 524 42.54 3.83 21.73
C GLU A 524 41.26 4.38 22.37
N PHE A 525 40.46 3.52 22.96
CA PHE A 525 39.15 3.83 23.55
C PHE A 525 39.12 3.71 25.08
N SER A 526 40.26 3.61 25.73
CA SER A 526 40.35 3.51 27.20
C SER A 526 39.78 4.72 27.96
N SER A 527 39.62 5.85 27.27
CA SER A 527 39.01 7.09 27.81
C SER A 527 37.51 7.19 27.56
N ILE A 528 36.90 6.20 26.89
CA ILE A 528 35.46 6.26 26.55
C ILE A 528 34.62 6.14 27.82
N ASN A 529 33.68 7.04 27.95
CA ASN A 529 32.70 7.02 29.04
C ASN A 529 31.48 6.18 28.62
N LEU A 530 31.55 4.86 28.81
CA LEU A 530 30.45 3.97 28.46
C LEU A 530 29.26 4.18 29.40
N SER A 531 28.12 4.59 28.86
CA SER A 531 26.89 4.84 29.60
C SER A 531 25.82 3.77 29.27
N GLU A 532 24.73 3.75 30.06
CA GLU A 532 23.57 2.92 29.74
C GLU A 532 22.91 3.27 28.39
N HIS A 533 23.25 4.41 27.81
CA HIS A 533 22.78 4.89 26.51
C HIS A 533 23.65 4.46 25.32
N CYS A 534 24.67 3.63 25.57
CA CYS A 534 25.52 3.08 24.53
C CYS A 534 24.77 2.06 23.66
N ILE A 535 25.24 1.88 22.42
CA ILE A 535 24.62 0.95 21.47
C ILE A 535 24.61 -0.51 21.96
N GLY A 536 25.58 -0.90 22.80
CA GLY A 536 25.67 -2.24 23.40
C GLY A 536 24.53 -2.57 24.37
N ASN A 537 23.81 -1.54 24.86
CA ASN A 537 22.64 -1.71 25.72
C ASN A 537 21.30 -1.54 24.98
N LEU A 538 21.34 -1.26 23.67
CA LEU A 538 20.14 -0.97 22.90
C LEU A 538 19.74 -2.13 21.98
N LEU A 539 18.45 -2.33 21.83
CA LEU A 539 17.86 -3.30 20.92
C LEU A 539 16.79 -2.64 20.05
N LEU A 540 16.64 -3.17 18.85
CA LEU A 540 15.53 -2.83 17.96
C LEU A 540 14.36 -3.76 18.27
N LEU A 541 13.18 -3.18 18.54
CA LEU A 541 11.93 -3.90 18.75
C LEU A 541 10.79 -3.22 17.97
N TYR A 542 9.64 -3.91 17.91
CA TYR A 542 8.38 -3.25 17.58
C TYR A 542 7.88 -2.42 18.77
N GLY A 543 7.29 -1.26 18.51
CA GLY A 543 6.80 -0.36 19.54
C GLY A 543 5.83 -1.01 20.53
N ASN A 544 4.94 -1.89 20.03
CA ASN A 544 4.00 -2.62 20.88
C ASN A 544 4.72 -3.57 21.87
N ASN A 545 5.79 -4.22 21.43
CA ASN A 545 6.58 -5.08 22.32
C ASN A 545 7.36 -4.28 23.36
N ASN A 546 7.91 -3.13 22.96
CA ASN A 546 8.60 -2.24 23.88
C ASN A 546 7.67 -1.76 25.01
N SER A 547 6.44 -1.39 24.68
CA SER A 547 5.45 -0.96 25.67
C SER A 547 5.16 -2.05 26.72
N SER A 548 5.25 -3.33 26.38
CA SER A 548 5.03 -4.44 27.30
C SER A 548 6.22 -4.71 28.24
N PHE A 549 7.42 -4.26 27.85
CA PHE A 549 8.61 -4.42 28.68
C PHE A 549 8.70 -3.37 29.79
N GLY A 550 8.35 -2.13 29.52
CA GLY A 550 8.43 -1.05 30.48
C GLY A 550 9.82 -0.97 31.13
N ASN A 551 9.88 -0.69 32.44
CA ASN A 551 11.12 -0.63 33.21
C ASN A 551 11.52 -1.97 33.86
N LYS A 552 11.07 -3.08 33.30
CA LYS A 552 11.43 -4.42 33.80
C LYS A 552 12.94 -4.67 33.70
N MET A 553 13.43 -5.55 34.59
CA MET A 553 14.82 -5.96 34.56
C MET A 553 15.15 -6.87 33.36
N PRO A 554 16.43 -6.99 32.97
CA PRO A 554 16.84 -7.79 31.84
C PRO A 554 16.32 -9.23 31.87
N GLU A 555 16.33 -9.87 33.03
CA GLU A 555 15.84 -11.23 33.23
C GLU A 555 14.33 -11.33 32.99
N GLU A 556 13.55 -10.39 33.50
CA GLU A 556 12.11 -10.34 33.32
C GLU A 556 11.75 -10.00 31.85
N LYS A 557 12.50 -9.09 31.22
CA LYS A 557 12.37 -8.80 29.79
C LYS A 557 12.67 -10.01 28.93
N ARG A 558 13.75 -10.73 29.27
CA ARG A 558 14.16 -11.95 28.60
C ARG A 558 13.10 -13.03 28.75
N GLN A 559 12.62 -13.27 29.97
CA GLN A 559 11.54 -14.20 30.22
C GLN A 559 10.31 -13.85 29.43
N SER A 560 9.86 -12.60 29.50
CA SER A 560 8.75 -12.08 28.68
C SER A 560 8.98 -12.27 27.19
N TYR A 561 10.20 -12.05 26.69
CA TYR A 561 10.53 -12.18 25.27
C TYR A 561 10.51 -13.62 24.76
N PHE A 562 10.97 -14.59 25.55
CA PHE A 562 11.08 -16.01 25.16
C PHE A 562 9.90 -16.88 25.58
N GLU A 563 9.26 -16.59 26.73
CA GLU A 563 8.25 -17.45 27.36
C GLU A 563 6.81 -17.02 27.08
N LEU A 564 6.56 -15.74 26.80
CA LEU A 564 5.20 -15.25 26.55
C LEU A 564 4.56 -15.88 25.31
N ASN A 565 3.24 -16.07 25.42
CA ASN A 565 2.37 -16.68 24.43
C ASN A 565 2.69 -16.24 23.00
N ARG A 566 2.66 -17.19 22.08
CA ARG A 566 3.06 -17.09 20.68
C ARG A 566 2.43 -15.91 19.91
N ASP A 567 1.33 -15.35 20.39
CA ASP A 567 0.54 -14.37 19.66
C ASP A 567 0.93 -12.90 19.96
N GLU A 568 1.47 -12.58 21.14
CA GLU A 568 1.74 -11.18 21.54
C GLU A 568 3.15 -10.68 21.23
N ILE A 569 4.17 -11.54 21.23
CA ILE A 569 5.59 -11.15 21.00
C ILE A 569 6.11 -11.67 19.66
N PHE A 570 5.25 -12.25 18.87
CA PHE A 570 5.61 -12.90 17.62
C PHE A 570 6.42 -12.00 16.69
N ASN A 571 6.10 -10.73 16.62
CA ASN A 571 6.70 -9.80 15.67
C ASN A 571 8.19 -9.55 15.90
N SER A 572 8.65 -9.40 17.14
CA SER A 572 10.06 -9.11 17.42
C SER A 572 10.99 -10.32 17.36
N ARG A 573 10.48 -11.55 17.42
CA ARG A 573 11.31 -12.78 17.41
C ARG A 573 12.00 -13.05 16.08
N HIS A 574 11.57 -12.44 14.99
CA HIS A 574 12.28 -12.53 13.71
C HIS A 574 13.53 -11.64 13.68
N LEU A 575 13.70 -10.71 14.64
CA LEU A 575 14.85 -9.82 14.74
C LEU A 575 16.04 -10.58 15.34
N LEU A 576 16.83 -11.24 14.49
CA LEU A 576 17.84 -12.20 14.93
C LEU A 576 18.99 -11.58 15.73
N HIS A 577 19.40 -10.35 15.43
CA HIS A 577 20.41 -9.66 16.24
C HIS A 577 19.85 -9.35 17.62
N THR A 578 18.59 -8.96 17.73
CA THR A 578 17.89 -8.74 18.99
C THR A 578 17.80 -10.04 19.81
N VAL A 579 17.36 -11.14 19.16
CA VAL A 579 17.32 -12.49 19.78
C VAL A 579 18.69 -12.89 20.29
N PHE A 580 19.72 -12.71 19.49
CA PHE A 580 21.11 -13.03 19.86
C PHE A 580 21.56 -12.20 21.05
N SER A 581 21.34 -10.90 21.04
CA SER A 581 21.75 -10.00 22.13
C SER A 581 21.06 -10.30 23.44
N PHE A 582 19.77 -10.71 23.42
CA PHE A 582 19.07 -11.17 24.62
C PHE A 582 19.48 -12.57 25.09
N GLY A 583 19.71 -13.49 24.15
CA GLY A 583 19.89 -14.92 24.42
C GLY A 583 21.33 -15.34 24.74
N ARG A 584 22.31 -14.56 24.31
CA ARG A 584 23.75 -14.87 24.36
C ARG A 584 24.27 -14.96 25.81
N PHE A 585 23.73 -14.17 26.72
CA PHE A 585 24.17 -14.12 28.11
C PHE A 585 23.16 -14.78 29.02
N VAL A 586 23.68 -15.51 30.01
CA VAL A 586 22.85 -16.08 31.08
C VAL A 586 22.29 -14.98 31.96
N LYS A 587 23.10 -13.97 32.28
CA LYS A 587 22.72 -12.75 32.97
C LYS A 587 23.14 -11.54 32.12
N PHE A 588 22.24 -10.59 31.94
CA PHE A 588 22.54 -9.36 31.24
C PHE A 588 22.90 -8.27 32.26
N ASP A 589 24.17 -8.13 32.51
CA ASP A 589 24.78 -7.14 33.40
C ASP A 589 25.70 -6.18 32.66
N GLN A 590 26.45 -5.37 33.37
CA GLN A 590 27.40 -4.41 32.79
C GLN A 590 28.44 -5.10 31.88
N LYS A 591 28.85 -6.34 32.25
CA LYS A 591 29.80 -7.09 31.43
C LYS A 591 29.19 -7.50 30.08
N ALA A 592 27.92 -7.90 30.09
CA ALA A 592 27.21 -8.19 28.86
C ALA A 592 27.07 -6.94 27.95
N ILE A 593 26.81 -5.77 28.55
CA ILE A 593 26.78 -4.49 27.81
C ILE A 593 28.16 -4.20 27.22
N CYS A 594 29.24 -4.35 27.98
CA CYS A 594 30.60 -4.15 27.49
C CYS A 594 30.94 -5.07 26.31
N GLU A 595 30.54 -6.34 26.37
CA GLU A 595 30.76 -7.29 25.28
C GLU A 595 29.93 -6.95 24.01
N ASN A 596 28.68 -6.53 24.16
CA ASN A 596 27.89 -6.07 23.03
C ASN A 596 28.46 -4.78 22.42
N GLN A 597 28.94 -3.86 23.26
CA GLN A 597 29.59 -2.63 22.80
C GLN A 597 30.88 -2.95 22.03
N LYS A 598 31.67 -3.89 22.49
CA LYS A 598 32.87 -4.37 21.78
C LYS A 598 32.51 -4.91 20.40
N ASP A 599 31.50 -5.77 20.30
CA ASP A 599 31.06 -6.30 19.01
C ASP A 599 30.61 -5.16 18.06
N ALA A 600 29.98 -4.13 18.60
CA ALA A 600 29.60 -2.95 17.82
C ALA A 600 30.83 -2.15 17.35
N ILE A 601 31.85 -1.99 18.20
CA ILE A 601 33.11 -1.31 17.84
C ILE A 601 33.83 -2.06 16.71
N GLU A 602 33.96 -3.39 16.84
CA GLU A 602 34.57 -4.23 15.80
C GLU A 602 33.84 -4.11 14.45
N ASP A 603 32.51 -4.15 14.50
CA ASP A 603 31.68 -4.00 13.31
C ASP A 603 31.82 -2.60 12.66
N VAL A 604 31.77 -1.54 13.46
CA VAL A 604 31.95 -0.15 12.98
C VAL A 604 33.31 0.03 12.30
N LEU A 605 34.38 -0.45 12.93
CA LEU A 605 35.73 -0.36 12.38
C LEU A 605 35.88 -1.15 11.09
N LEU A 606 35.28 -2.34 11.00
CA LEU A 606 35.27 -3.14 9.78
C LEU A 606 34.52 -2.43 8.64
N ARG A 607 33.37 -1.81 8.93
CA ARG A 607 32.62 -1.03 7.93
C ARG A 607 33.43 0.15 7.41
N ILE A 608 34.08 0.89 8.30
CA ILE A 608 34.95 2.02 7.93
C ILE A 608 36.08 1.53 7.02
N LYS A 609 36.78 0.45 7.41
CA LYS A 609 37.85 -0.14 6.62
C LYS A 609 37.41 -0.52 5.20
N ASN A 610 36.21 -1.05 5.06
CA ASN A 610 35.67 -1.49 3.76
C ASN A 610 35.33 -0.31 2.82
N ILE A 611 35.02 0.87 3.35
CA ILE A 611 34.70 2.06 2.53
C ILE A 611 35.88 3.02 2.34
N GLU A 612 36.95 2.92 3.15
CA GLU A 612 38.13 3.78 3.03
C GLU A 612 38.70 3.89 1.60
N PRO A 613 38.83 2.79 0.81
CA PRO A 613 39.35 2.88 -0.55
C PRO A 613 38.53 3.83 -1.43
N ILE A 614 37.20 3.82 -1.27
CA ILE A 614 36.28 4.62 -2.08
C ILE A 614 36.35 6.09 -1.69
N ILE A 615 36.47 6.38 -0.39
CA ILE A 615 36.58 7.75 0.12
C ILE A 615 37.89 8.39 -0.33
N LYS A 616 38.96 7.60 -0.47
CA LYS A 616 40.29 8.08 -0.93
C LYS A 616 40.34 8.31 -2.44
N GLU A 617 39.48 7.66 -3.22
CA GLU A 617 39.43 7.80 -4.67
C GLU A 617 38.52 8.95 -5.14
N GLY A 618 37.65 9.48 -4.31
CA GLY A 618 36.72 10.59 -4.60
C GLY A 618 37.17 11.90 -3.99
#